data_a773610574a1c9cae46a24bb8308fba3
#
_entry.id   a773610574a1c9cae46a24bb8308fba3
#
_cell.length_a   1.000
_cell.length_b   1.000
_cell.length_c   1.000
_cell.angle_alpha   90.00
_cell.angle_beta   90.00
_cell.angle_gamma   90.00
#
_symmetry.space_group_name_H-M   'P 1'
#
loop_
_entity.id
_entity.type
_entity.pdbx_description
1 polymer ?
#
loop_
_entity_poly.entity_id
_entity_poly.type
_entity_poly.pdbx_seq_one_letter_code
_entity_poly.pdbx_strand_id
1 'polypeptide(L)'
;MSDSIWSDGGRIQMPQYEKLTRIKKVDVTIVGGGLCGLLCAYFLKEAGVECLLLEGSRIASGTVRHAMAQVTSQHGLIYSRLLETLGEEKARMYFEANELALRKYRELAASIDCDFEERSSYIYSRTDKECIEREVRAASLLGMKAEFCETPELPFDTAGAVRFPNQAQMNPVKFLYGLVKDIEKSD
;
A
#
# COMPACT_ATOMS: atom_id res chain seq x y z
N MET A 1 9.22 -14.21 19.16
CA MET A 1 8.70 -13.17 18.23
C MET A 1 7.20 -13.23 18.34
N SER A 2 6.54 -12.12 18.64
CA SER A 2 5.08 -12.10 18.67
C SER A 2 4.57 -12.38 17.26
N ASP A 3 3.63 -13.30 17.12
CA ASP A 3 2.98 -13.54 15.83
C ASP A 3 2.26 -12.27 15.38
N SER A 4 2.47 -11.91 14.14
CA SER A 4 1.74 -10.80 13.51
C SER A 4 0.26 -11.14 13.40
N ILE A 5 -0.62 -10.16 13.65
CA ILE A 5 -2.07 -10.32 13.45
C ILE A 5 -2.41 -10.71 12.00
N TRP A 6 -1.54 -10.37 11.05
CA TRP A 6 -1.73 -10.67 9.63
C TRP A 6 -1.37 -12.11 9.25
N SER A 7 -0.71 -12.88 10.12
CA SER A 7 -0.31 -14.27 9.83
C SER A 7 -1.44 -15.28 10.06
N ASP A 8 -2.62 -14.83 10.46
CA ASP A 8 -3.80 -15.68 10.73
C ASP A 8 -3.49 -16.91 11.61
N GLY A 9 -2.72 -16.67 12.70
CA GLY A 9 -2.28 -17.73 13.61
C GLY A 9 -1.38 -18.79 12.98
N GLY A 10 -0.65 -18.41 11.91
CA GLY A 10 0.24 -19.35 11.20
C GLY A 10 -0.44 -20.19 10.11
N ARG A 11 -1.72 -19.95 9.81
CA ARG A 11 -2.45 -20.67 8.75
C ARG A 11 -1.96 -20.31 7.34
N ILE A 12 -1.44 -19.07 7.15
CA ILE A 12 -0.88 -18.64 5.87
C ILE A 12 0.57 -19.09 5.81
N GLN A 13 0.83 -20.12 5.02
CA GLN A 13 2.19 -20.62 4.78
C GLN A 13 2.64 -20.15 3.39
N MET A 14 3.63 -19.26 3.36
CA MET A 14 4.28 -18.86 2.11
C MET A 14 5.04 -20.05 1.53
N PRO A 15 5.06 -20.19 0.19
CA PRO A 15 5.83 -21.22 -0.46
C PRO A 15 7.31 -21.11 -0.11
N GLN A 16 7.98 -22.26 -0.10
CA GLN A 16 9.43 -22.33 0.10
C GLN A 16 10.08 -22.65 -1.24
N TYR A 17 11.15 -21.94 -1.52
CA TYR A 17 11.91 -22.09 -2.76
C TYR A 17 13.29 -22.63 -2.46
N GLU A 18 13.84 -23.34 -3.44
CA GLU A 18 15.22 -23.84 -3.36
C GLU A 18 16.23 -22.70 -3.38
N LYS A 19 17.38 -22.93 -2.73
CA LYS A 19 18.49 -22.01 -2.82
C LYS A 19 19.04 -21.97 -4.24
N LEU A 20 19.42 -20.77 -4.69
CA LEU A 20 20.12 -20.63 -5.96
C LEU A 20 21.52 -21.25 -5.85
N THR A 21 21.74 -22.39 -6.53
CA THR A 21 23.00 -23.14 -6.50
C THR A 21 23.80 -23.04 -7.79
N ARG A 22 23.25 -22.40 -8.82
CA ARG A 22 23.89 -22.27 -10.13
C ARG A 22 23.64 -20.89 -10.73
N ILE A 23 24.51 -20.49 -11.63
CA ILE A 23 24.35 -19.27 -12.42
C ILE A 23 23.08 -19.40 -13.28
N LYS A 24 22.21 -18.42 -13.20
CA LYS A 24 21.08 -18.22 -14.12
C LYS A 24 21.27 -16.91 -14.88
N LYS A 25 20.93 -16.93 -16.16
CA LYS A 25 20.90 -15.73 -16.99
C LYS A 25 19.44 -15.36 -17.21
N VAL A 26 19.05 -14.18 -16.84
CA VAL A 26 17.70 -13.61 -16.95
C VAL A 26 17.78 -12.15 -17.35
N ASP A 27 16.70 -11.59 -17.87
CA ASP A 27 16.66 -10.17 -18.25
C ASP A 27 16.69 -9.25 -17.04
N VAL A 28 15.98 -9.61 -15.97
CA VAL A 28 15.86 -8.80 -14.74
C VAL A 28 16.05 -9.67 -13.51
N THR A 29 16.91 -9.24 -12.59
CA THR A 29 17.01 -9.84 -11.25
C THR A 29 16.42 -8.88 -10.22
N ILE A 30 15.46 -9.37 -9.44
CA ILE A 30 14.82 -8.64 -8.34
C ILE A 30 15.39 -9.17 -7.03
N VAL A 31 15.86 -8.27 -6.17
CA VAL A 31 16.40 -8.62 -4.84
C VAL A 31 15.43 -8.18 -3.77
N GLY A 32 14.86 -9.14 -3.04
CA GLY A 32 13.89 -8.95 -1.97
C GLY A 32 12.48 -9.43 -2.33
N GLY A 33 11.96 -10.39 -1.56
CA GLY A 33 10.63 -10.98 -1.70
C GLY A 33 9.55 -10.30 -0.83
N GLY A 34 9.65 -8.99 -0.63
CA GLY A 34 8.63 -8.16 0.00
C GLY A 34 7.60 -7.63 -1.01
N LEU A 35 6.76 -6.68 -0.55
CA LEU A 35 5.68 -6.11 -1.36
C LEU A 35 6.17 -5.54 -2.70
N CYS A 36 7.22 -4.69 -2.67
CA CYS A 36 7.75 -4.09 -3.89
C CYS A 36 8.32 -5.12 -4.85
N GLY A 37 9.13 -6.07 -4.35
CA GLY A 37 9.74 -7.08 -5.21
C GLY A 37 8.72 -8.01 -5.88
N LEU A 38 7.70 -8.42 -5.14
CA LEU A 38 6.63 -9.27 -5.69
C LEU A 38 5.76 -8.52 -6.69
N LEU A 39 5.42 -7.25 -6.45
CA LEU A 39 4.70 -6.44 -7.43
C LEU A 39 5.55 -6.21 -8.69
N CYS A 40 6.86 -5.94 -8.55
CA CYS A 40 7.76 -5.85 -9.70
C CYS A 40 7.79 -7.15 -10.49
N ALA A 41 7.91 -8.31 -9.83
CA ALA A 41 7.90 -9.61 -10.49
C ALA A 41 6.58 -9.86 -11.23
N TYR A 42 5.45 -9.54 -10.60
CA TYR A 42 4.13 -9.67 -11.20
C TYR A 42 4.01 -8.82 -12.48
N PHE A 43 4.35 -7.53 -12.42
CA PHE A 43 4.23 -6.65 -13.58
C PHE A 43 5.23 -6.96 -14.70
N LEU A 44 6.45 -7.40 -14.38
CA LEU A 44 7.41 -7.84 -15.38
C LEU A 44 6.89 -9.10 -16.10
N LYS A 45 6.31 -10.04 -15.37
CA LYS A 45 5.71 -11.23 -15.95
C LYS A 45 4.52 -10.91 -16.85
N GLU A 46 3.61 -10.04 -16.41
CA GLU A 46 2.52 -9.52 -17.24
C GLU A 46 3.02 -8.85 -18.53
N ALA A 47 4.21 -8.25 -18.48
CA ALA A 47 4.87 -7.65 -19.64
C ALA A 47 5.67 -8.66 -20.49
N GLY A 48 5.69 -9.94 -20.13
CA GLY A 48 6.45 -10.98 -20.84
C GLY A 48 7.97 -10.88 -20.63
N VAL A 49 8.43 -10.24 -19.57
CA VAL A 49 9.87 -10.08 -19.25
C VAL A 49 10.30 -11.19 -18.30
N GLU A 50 11.33 -11.96 -18.69
CA GLU A 50 11.90 -13.01 -17.85
C GLU A 50 12.61 -12.40 -16.63
N CYS A 51 12.19 -12.75 -15.44
CA CYS A 51 12.78 -12.24 -14.21
C CYS A 51 13.07 -13.34 -13.19
N LEU A 52 14.06 -13.08 -12.33
CA LEU A 52 14.41 -13.92 -11.20
C LEU A 52 14.29 -13.11 -9.91
N LEU A 53 13.42 -13.54 -9.00
CA LEU A 53 13.32 -12.94 -7.67
C LEU A 53 14.17 -13.74 -6.67
N LEU A 54 15.04 -13.04 -5.95
CA LEU A 54 15.88 -13.59 -4.91
C LEU A 54 15.48 -13.01 -3.55
N GLU A 55 15.26 -13.90 -2.58
CA GLU A 55 14.96 -13.52 -1.19
C GLU A 55 15.94 -14.19 -0.23
N GLY A 56 16.54 -13.41 0.66
CA GLY A 56 17.56 -13.89 1.58
C GLY A 56 17.05 -14.74 2.75
N SER A 57 15.73 -14.70 3.01
CA SER A 57 15.09 -15.43 4.10
C SER A 57 13.82 -16.13 3.59
N ARG A 58 12.65 -15.56 3.84
CA ARG A 58 11.36 -16.06 3.36
C ARG A 58 10.55 -14.92 2.75
N ILE A 59 9.84 -15.21 1.69
CA ILE A 59 8.91 -14.25 1.07
C ILE A 59 7.93 -13.73 2.14
N ALA A 60 7.68 -12.44 2.12
CA ALA A 60 6.78 -11.73 3.02
C ALA A 60 7.11 -11.88 4.53
N SER A 61 8.33 -12.26 4.90
CA SER A 61 8.72 -12.41 6.31
C SER A 61 9.17 -11.11 7.00
N GLY A 62 9.42 -10.06 6.22
CA GLY A 62 9.95 -8.79 6.70
C GLY A 62 8.86 -7.79 7.14
N THR A 63 9.03 -6.53 6.80
CA THR A 63 8.23 -5.36 7.21
C THR A 63 6.73 -5.52 6.93
N VAL A 64 6.34 -6.25 5.89
CA VAL A 64 4.95 -6.49 5.52
C VAL A 64 4.12 -7.08 6.67
N ARG A 65 4.70 -7.95 7.50
CA ARG A 65 4.01 -8.54 8.66
C ARG A 65 3.70 -7.53 9.77
N HIS A 66 4.30 -6.36 9.71
CA HIS A 66 4.15 -5.29 10.69
C HIS A 66 3.51 -4.04 10.09
N ALA A 67 2.99 -4.13 8.87
CA ALA A 67 2.32 -3.03 8.19
C ALA A 67 0.98 -2.69 8.86
N MET A 68 0.54 -1.45 8.73
CA MET A 68 -0.76 -1.00 9.20
C MET A 68 -1.93 -1.46 8.32
N ALA A 69 -1.64 -2.16 7.22
CA ALA A 69 -2.62 -2.69 6.28
C ALA A 69 -3.48 -1.66 5.53
N GLN A 70 -3.13 -0.40 5.61
CA GLN A 70 -3.81 0.67 4.89
C GLN A 70 -3.34 0.74 3.43
N VAL A 71 -4.30 0.88 2.54
CA VAL A 71 -4.08 1.12 1.10
C VAL A 71 -4.69 2.49 0.78
N THR A 72 -3.85 3.51 0.80
CA THR A 72 -4.30 4.91 0.74
C THR A 72 -3.46 5.74 -0.22
N SER A 73 -4.07 6.72 -0.84
CA SER A 73 -3.38 7.80 -1.57
C SER A 73 -2.98 8.96 -0.66
N GLN A 74 -3.26 8.85 0.62
CA GLN A 74 -3.02 9.83 1.65
C GLN A 74 -2.02 9.28 2.69
N HIS A 75 -0.96 10.04 3.02
CA HIS A 75 0.13 9.64 3.90
C HIS A 75 0.47 10.72 4.92
N GLY A 76 -0.40 10.91 5.92
CA GLY A 76 -0.31 12.02 6.86
C GLY A 76 -0.77 13.35 6.23
N LEU A 77 -0.51 14.47 6.88
CA LEU A 77 -0.79 15.82 6.35
C LEU A 77 0.29 16.21 5.34
N ILE A 78 0.29 15.56 4.17
CA ILE A 78 1.39 15.64 3.21
C ILE A 78 1.13 16.64 2.08
N TYR A 79 -0.14 16.82 1.66
CA TYR A 79 -0.45 17.59 0.46
C TYR A 79 -0.19 19.08 0.62
N SER A 80 -0.50 19.65 1.78
CA SER A 80 -0.13 21.03 2.09
C SER A 80 1.38 21.24 2.02
N ARG A 81 2.17 20.32 2.59
CA ARG A 81 3.62 20.36 2.52
C ARG A 81 4.17 20.18 1.11
N LEU A 82 3.60 19.27 0.31
CA LEU A 82 4.03 19.06 -1.06
C LEU A 82 3.78 20.30 -1.95
N LEU A 83 2.64 20.96 -1.77
CA LEU A 83 2.35 22.23 -2.46
C LEU A 83 3.37 23.31 -2.11
N GLU A 84 3.68 23.46 -0.82
CA GLU A 84 4.63 24.47 -0.33
C GLU A 84 6.07 24.21 -0.79
N THR A 85 6.50 22.95 -0.84
CA THR A 85 7.91 22.59 -1.08
C THR A 85 8.23 22.24 -2.52
N LEU A 86 7.28 21.66 -3.26
CA LEU A 86 7.51 21.14 -4.62
C LEU A 86 6.66 21.86 -5.70
N GLY A 87 5.67 22.66 -5.27
CA GLY A 87 4.72 23.28 -6.16
C GLY A 87 3.59 22.37 -6.62
N GLU A 88 2.57 22.96 -7.26
CA GLU A 88 1.32 22.28 -7.61
C GLU A 88 1.53 21.12 -8.60
N GLU A 89 2.35 21.29 -9.61
CA GLU A 89 2.58 20.27 -10.63
C GLU A 89 3.11 18.97 -10.03
N LYS A 90 4.17 19.03 -9.23
CA LYS A 90 4.76 17.84 -8.61
C LYS A 90 3.87 17.24 -7.52
N ALA A 91 3.16 18.07 -6.76
CA ALA A 91 2.18 17.61 -5.78
C ALA A 91 1.03 16.85 -6.46
N ARG A 92 0.57 17.33 -7.62
CA ARG A 92 -0.45 16.66 -8.45
C ARG A 92 0.06 15.34 -9.01
N MET A 93 1.28 15.29 -9.54
CA MET A 93 1.91 14.03 -9.99
C MET A 93 1.96 12.99 -8.88
N TYR A 94 2.32 13.40 -7.67
CA TYR A 94 2.34 12.52 -6.50
C TYR A 94 0.94 11.96 -6.20
N PHE A 95 -0.07 12.83 -6.15
CA PHE A 95 -1.47 12.43 -5.94
C PHE A 95 -1.95 11.44 -7.01
N GLU A 96 -1.78 11.77 -8.29
CA GLU A 96 -2.23 10.94 -9.42
C GLU A 96 -1.56 9.56 -9.43
N ALA A 97 -0.27 9.50 -9.12
CA ALA A 97 0.47 8.24 -9.02
C ALA A 97 -0.07 7.34 -7.89
N ASN A 98 -0.40 7.92 -6.73
CA ASN A 98 -0.96 7.17 -5.62
C ASN A 98 -2.41 6.73 -5.88
N GLU A 99 -3.23 7.56 -6.53
CA GLU A 99 -4.58 7.16 -6.98
C GLU A 99 -4.52 6.03 -8.03
N LEU A 100 -3.55 6.08 -8.94
CA LEU A 100 -3.32 4.98 -9.88
C LEU A 100 -2.95 3.69 -9.15
N ALA A 101 -2.05 3.77 -8.18
CA ALA A 101 -1.66 2.62 -7.35
C ALA A 101 -2.85 2.06 -6.57
N LEU A 102 -3.68 2.92 -5.96
CA LEU A 102 -4.88 2.50 -5.23
C LEU A 102 -5.87 1.76 -6.13
N ARG A 103 -6.11 2.26 -7.37
CA ARG A 103 -6.91 1.55 -8.36
C ARG A 103 -6.32 0.18 -8.69
N LYS A 104 -4.99 0.09 -8.85
CA LYS A 104 -4.31 -1.16 -9.17
C LYS A 104 -4.39 -2.18 -8.04
N TYR A 105 -4.32 -1.74 -6.78
CA TYR A 105 -4.57 -2.61 -5.64
C TYR A 105 -6.00 -3.18 -5.64
N ARG A 106 -7.02 -2.39 -5.97
CA ARG A 106 -8.40 -2.88 -6.11
C ARG A 106 -8.53 -3.94 -7.20
N GLU A 107 -7.93 -3.69 -8.37
CA GLU A 107 -7.95 -4.65 -9.48
C GLU A 107 -7.32 -5.98 -9.07
N LEU A 108 -6.16 -5.97 -8.45
CA LEU A 108 -5.48 -7.18 -7.99
C LEU A 108 -6.25 -7.88 -6.87
N ALA A 109 -6.77 -7.14 -5.91
CA ALA A 109 -7.54 -7.68 -4.81
C ALA A 109 -8.88 -8.30 -5.24
N ALA A 110 -9.40 -7.95 -6.40
CA ALA A 110 -10.64 -8.56 -6.92
C ALA A 110 -10.50 -10.07 -7.19
N SER A 111 -9.28 -10.56 -7.46
CA SER A 111 -8.97 -11.98 -7.68
C SER A 111 -8.29 -12.66 -6.51
N ILE A 112 -7.85 -11.90 -5.51
CA ILE A 112 -7.09 -12.37 -4.35
C ILE A 112 -7.95 -12.24 -3.09
N ASP A 113 -8.25 -13.34 -2.41
CA ASP A 113 -8.91 -13.34 -1.09
C ASP A 113 -7.94 -12.81 -0.02
N CYS A 114 -7.96 -11.49 0.19
CA CYS A 114 -7.06 -10.78 1.10
C CYS A 114 -7.78 -9.86 2.10
N ASP A 115 -9.05 -10.13 2.37
CA ASP A 115 -9.89 -9.31 3.26
C ASP A 115 -9.89 -7.82 2.82
N PHE A 116 -9.95 -7.57 1.51
CA PHE A 116 -9.95 -6.21 0.98
C PHE A 116 -11.27 -5.51 1.30
N GLU A 117 -11.17 -4.36 1.95
CA GLU A 117 -12.34 -3.55 2.31
C GLU A 117 -12.13 -2.09 1.90
N GLU A 118 -13.13 -1.50 1.26
CA GLU A 118 -13.17 -0.06 1.04
C GLU A 118 -13.54 0.67 2.33
N ARG A 119 -12.72 1.63 2.71
CA ARG A 119 -12.89 2.44 3.92
C ARG A 119 -12.48 3.89 3.65
N SER A 120 -13.06 4.81 4.38
CA SER A 120 -12.51 6.17 4.43
C SER A 120 -11.29 6.19 5.34
N SER A 121 -10.27 6.96 4.96
CA SER A 121 -9.12 7.26 5.82
C SER A 121 -9.33 8.60 6.52
N TYR A 122 -8.90 8.71 7.77
CA TYR A 122 -9.01 9.92 8.56
C TYR A 122 -7.66 10.30 9.15
N ILE A 123 -7.36 11.59 9.13
CA ILE A 123 -6.28 12.17 9.94
C ILE A 123 -6.92 13.23 10.81
N TYR A 124 -6.66 13.17 12.09
CA TYR A 124 -7.21 14.11 13.07
C TYR A 124 -6.11 14.89 13.78
N SER A 125 -6.49 16.04 14.30
CA SER A 125 -5.70 16.77 15.29
C SER A 125 -6.54 16.98 16.56
N ARG A 126 -5.91 16.86 17.72
CA ARG A 126 -6.57 17.12 19.01
C ARG A 126 -6.62 18.62 19.36
N THR A 127 -5.74 19.40 18.79
CA THR A 127 -5.51 20.79 19.24
C THR A 127 -5.41 21.80 18.11
N ASP A 128 -5.09 21.38 16.89
CA ASP A 128 -4.81 22.28 15.77
C ASP A 128 -5.81 22.02 14.62
N LYS A 129 -6.87 22.81 14.59
CA LYS A 129 -7.88 22.79 13.54
C LYS A 129 -7.34 23.33 12.22
N GLU A 130 -6.48 24.35 12.29
CA GLU A 130 -5.96 25.05 11.12
C GLU A 130 -5.10 24.14 10.23
N CYS A 131 -4.30 23.25 10.83
CA CYS A 131 -3.50 22.29 10.08
C CYS A 131 -4.39 21.32 9.28
N ILE A 132 -5.53 20.90 9.84
CA ILE A 132 -6.50 20.03 9.15
C ILE A 132 -7.17 20.78 8.00
N GLU A 133 -7.65 22.00 8.25
CA GLU A 133 -8.29 22.81 7.20
C GLU A 133 -7.33 23.14 6.04
N ARG A 134 -6.06 23.40 6.36
CA ARG A 134 -5.00 23.62 5.36
C ARG A 134 -4.81 22.39 4.48
N GLU A 135 -4.80 21.19 5.05
CA GLU A 135 -4.68 19.94 4.31
C GLU A 135 -5.90 19.68 3.41
N VAL A 136 -7.11 19.93 3.93
CA VAL A 136 -8.34 19.82 3.13
C VAL A 136 -8.28 20.74 1.90
N ARG A 137 -7.88 22.02 2.09
CA ARG A 137 -7.72 22.97 0.98
C ARG A 137 -6.67 22.51 -0.03
N ALA A 138 -5.53 22.02 0.47
CA ALA A 138 -4.43 21.53 -0.36
C ALA A 138 -4.84 20.32 -1.20
N ALA A 139 -5.43 19.31 -0.58
CA ALA A 139 -5.91 18.12 -1.26
C ALA A 139 -7.01 18.46 -2.31
N SER A 140 -7.94 19.34 -1.94
CA SER A 140 -9.01 19.79 -2.86
C SER A 140 -8.46 20.54 -4.07
N LEU A 141 -7.44 21.38 -3.89
CA LEU A 141 -6.77 22.09 -4.99
C LEU A 141 -6.15 21.12 -6.00
N LEU A 142 -5.63 19.99 -5.52
CA LEU A 142 -5.07 18.94 -6.38
C LEU A 142 -6.14 18.05 -7.05
N GLY A 143 -7.42 18.24 -6.70
CA GLY A 143 -8.53 17.44 -7.22
C GLY A 143 -8.86 16.20 -6.41
N MET A 144 -8.25 16.05 -5.24
CA MET A 144 -8.54 14.95 -4.32
C MET A 144 -9.86 15.21 -3.57
N LYS A 145 -10.67 14.17 -3.38
CA LYS A 145 -11.84 14.26 -2.52
C LYS A 145 -11.38 14.24 -1.06
N ALA A 146 -11.35 15.41 -0.46
CA ALA A 146 -11.02 15.58 0.95
C ALA A 146 -12.11 16.41 1.63
N GLU A 147 -12.56 15.98 2.80
CA GLU A 147 -13.66 16.61 3.53
C GLU A 147 -13.20 16.93 4.96
N PHE A 148 -13.54 18.13 5.43
CA PHE A 148 -13.37 18.45 6.84
C PHE A 148 -14.46 17.75 7.66
N CYS A 149 -14.05 17.06 8.72
CA CYS A 149 -14.93 16.38 9.67
C CYS A 149 -14.72 17.00 11.06
N GLU A 150 -15.74 17.63 11.61
CA GLU A 150 -15.65 18.28 12.91
C GLU A 150 -15.65 17.26 14.05
N THR A 151 -16.47 16.24 13.94
CA THR A 151 -16.66 15.19 14.95
C THR A 151 -16.45 13.80 14.35
N PRO A 152 -15.19 13.36 14.16
CA PRO A 152 -14.93 11.99 13.78
C PRO A 152 -15.38 11.03 14.90
N GLU A 153 -15.82 9.83 14.54
CA GLU A 153 -16.22 8.79 15.50
C GLU A 153 -15.01 8.24 16.28
N LEU A 154 -14.48 9.04 17.19
CA LEU A 154 -13.37 8.70 18.06
C LEU A 154 -13.80 8.78 19.54
N PRO A 155 -13.24 7.95 20.43
CA PRO A 155 -13.59 7.94 21.86
C PRO A 155 -12.98 9.11 22.66
N PHE A 156 -12.60 10.20 21.99
CA PHE A 156 -12.00 11.39 22.58
C PHE A 156 -12.25 12.61 21.68
N ASP A 157 -12.16 13.81 22.25
CA ASP A 157 -12.34 15.06 21.54
C ASP A 157 -11.20 15.36 20.58
N THR A 158 -11.55 15.97 19.45
CA THR A 158 -10.62 16.43 18.43
C THR A 158 -10.94 17.86 18.03
N ALA A 159 -9.93 18.60 17.56
CA ALA A 159 -10.12 19.91 16.94
C ALA A 159 -10.69 19.79 15.51
N GLY A 160 -10.69 18.58 14.96
CA GLY A 160 -11.19 18.23 13.64
C GLY A 160 -10.35 17.14 12.97
N ALA A 161 -10.89 16.60 11.89
CA ALA A 161 -10.22 15.62 11.05
C ALA A 161 -10.40 15.96 9.56
N VAL A 162 -9.47 15.49 8.74
CA VAL A 162 -9.68 15.38 7.29
C VAL A 162 -10.08 13.95 6.97
N ARG A 163 -11.16 13.79 6.22
CA ARG A 163 -11.65 12.52 5.70
C ARG A 163 -11.30 12.39 4.23
N PHE A 164 -10.70 11.27 3.87
CA PHE A 164 -10.44 10.87 2.50
C PHE A 164 -11.30 9.64 2.18
N PRO A 165 -12.38 9.78 1.39
CA PRO A 165 -13.21 8.66 0.96
C PRO A 165 -12.47 7.77 -0.03
N ASN A 166 -13.07 6.59 -0.30
CA ASN A 166 -12.58 5.66 -1.31
C ASN A 166 -11.14 5.17 -1.11
N GLN A 167 -10.69 5.11 0.13
CA GLN A 167 -9.46 4.44 0.49
C GLN A 167 -9.75 2.96 0.79
N ALA A 168 -8.77 2.18 1.22
CA ALA A 168 -8.97 0.77 1.50
C ALA A 168 -8.06 0.26 2.62
N GLN A 169 -8.36 -0.95 3.07
CA GLN A 169 -7.51 -1.78 3.92
C GLN A 169 -7.57 -3.23 3.46
N MET A 170 -6.54 -4.01 3.75
CA MET A 170 -6.49 -5.44 3.41
C MET A 170 -5.52 -6.19 4.31
N ASN A 171 -5.58 -7.51 4.33
CA ASN A 171 -4.54 -8.33 4.93
C ASN A 171 -3.33 -8.40 3.97
N PRO A 172 -2.20 -7.76 4.28
CA PRO A 172 -1.08 -7.66 3.35
C PRO A 172 -0.36 -9.00 3.15
N VAL A 173 -0.44 -9.92 4.12
CA VAL A 173 0.17 -11.25 3.99
C VAL A 173 -0.67 -12.15 3.07
N LYS A 174 -2.00 -12.13 3.20
CA LYS A 174 -2.91 -12.81 2.27
C LYS A 174 -2.76 -12.27 0.85
N PHE A 175 -2.68 -10.96 0.70
CA PHE A 175 -2.47 -10.33 -0.60
C PHE A 175 -1.19 -10.82 -1.28
N LEU A 176 -0.05 -10.80 -0.57
CA LEU A 176 1.21 -11.28 -1.13
C LEU A 176 1.19 -12.78 -1.44
N TYR A 177 0.52 -13.57 -0.61
CA TYR A 177 0.34 -15.00 -0.88
C TYR A 177 -0.45 -15.26 -2.16
N GLY A 178 -1.54 -14.52 -2.38
CA GLY A 178 -2.29 -14.59 -3.62
C GLY A 178 -1.47 -14.15 -4.83
N LEU A 179 -0.74 -13.05 -4.69
CA LEU A 179 0.13 -12.52 -5.75
C LEU A 179 1.21 -13.54 -6.17
N VAL A 180 1.84 -14.21 -5.21
CA VAL A 180 2.82 -15.28 -5.50
C VAL A 180 2.17 -16.42 -6.29
N LYS A 181 0.97 -16.86 -5.89
CA LYS A 181 0.24 -17.89 -6.64
C LYS A 181 -0.07 -17.48 -8.09
N ASP A 182 -0.40 -16.22 -8.29
CA ASP A 182 -0.69 -15.73 -9.65
C ASP A 182 0.59 -15.62 -10.49
N ILE A 183 1.71 -15.24 -9.88
CA ILE A 183 3.02 -15.30 -10.53
C ILE A 183 3.37 -16.74 -10.93
N GLU A 184 3.12 -17.73 -10.11
CA GLU A 184 3.43 -19.15 -10.39
C GLU A 184 2.53 -19.80 -11.45
N LYS A 185 1.25 -19.41 -11.52
CA LYS A 185 0.30 -19.99 -12.49
C LYS A 185 0.59 -19.64 -13.95
N SER A 186 1.27 -18.55 -14.17
CA SER A 186 1.56 -18.06 -15.53
C SER A 186 2.87 -18.66 -16.11
N ASP A 187 3.54 -19.59 -15.43
CA ASP A 187 4.63 -20.44 -15.90
C ASP A 187 4.05 -21.77 -16.50
#